data_0f9337bd47310c02b7c74f0fcd1aa173
#
_entry.id   0f9337bd47310c02b7c74f0fcd1aa173
#
_cell.length_a   1.000
_cell.length_b   1.000
_cell.length_c   1.000
_cell.angle_alpha   90.00
_cell.angle_beta   90.00
_cell.angle_gamma   90.00
#
_symmetry.space_group_name_H-M   'P 1'
#
loop_
_entity.id
_entity.type
_entity.pdbx_description
1 polymer ?
#
loop_
_entity_poly.entity_id
_entity_poly.type
_entity_poly.pdbx_seq_one_letter_code
_entity_poly.pdbx_strand_id
1 'polypeptide(L)' 'MKIPKDLMFEYLLSLENYSESHPTLKDITMKEALDAQKKIIDLGFTDKDIVDMKSKELLMEYKLWRKETGQ' A
#
# COMPACT_ATOMS: atom_id res chain seq x y z
N MET A 1 -4.49 17.33 5.58
CA MET A 1 -4.49 16.08 6.37
C MET A 1 -3.76 15.00 5.57
N LYS A 2 -2.90 14.24 6.20
CA LYS A 2 -2.13 13.20 5.52
C LYS A 2 -2.68 11.81 5.81
N ILE A 3 -2.56 10.93 4.83
CA ILE A 3 -2.93 9.52 5.01
C ILE A 3 -2.03 8.92 6.11
N PRO A 4 -2.59 8.19 7.08
CA PRO A 4 -1.78 7.50 8.08
C PRO A 4 -0.74 6.59 7.43
N LYS A 5 0.50 6.65 7.90
CA LYS A 5 1.60 5.89 7.30
C LYS A 5 1.33 4.39 7.30
N ASP A 6 0.74 3.87 8.36
CA ASP A 6 0.43 2.44 8.45
C ASP A 6 -0.46 1.99 7.30
N LEU A 7 -1.47 2.78 6.95
CA LEU A 7 -2.37 2.46 5.84
C LEU A 7 -1.64 2.54 4.50
N MET A 8 -0.75 3.53 4.33
CA MET A 8 0.07 3.62 3.12
C MET A 8 1.00 2.42 2.99
N PHE A 9 1.63 2.00 4.08
CA PHE A 9 2.53 0.85 4.06
C PHE A 9 1.78 -0.44 3.72
N GLU A 10 0.60 -0.65 4.30
CA GLU A 10 -0.24 -1.80 3.96
C GLU A 10 -0.61 -1.82 2.48
N TYR A 11 -0.97 -0.66 1.94
CA TYR A 11 -1.31 -0.52 0.53
C TYR A 11 -0.11 -0.82 -0.37
N LEU A 12 1.06 -0.26 -0.05
CA LEU A 12 2.29 -0.51 -0.81
C LEU A 12 2.69 -1.98 -0.76
N LEU A 13 2.57 -2.62 0.40
CA LEU A 13 2.84 -4.05 0.54
C LEU A 13 1.89 -4.88 -0.32
N SER A 14 0.60 -4.53 -0.32
CA SER A 14 -0.39 -5.22 -1.14
C SER A 14 -0.09 -5.09 -2.63
N LEU A 15 0.37 -3.93 -3.07
CA LEU A 15 0.76 -3.71 -4.46
C LEU A 15 1.99 -4.55 -4.84
N GLU A 16 2.97 -4.65 -3.96
CA GLU A 16 4.13 -5.50 -4.20
C GLU A 16 3.74 -6.97 -4.28
N ASN A 17 2.90 -7.42 -3.36
CA ASN A 17 2.41 -8.79 -3.37
C ASN A 17 1.67 -9.12 -4.67
N TYR A 18 0.85 -8.18 -5.16
CA TYR A 18 0.18 -8.33 -6.43
C TYR A 18 1.19 -8.44 -7.58
N SER A 19 2.17 -7.56 -7.61
CA SER A 19 3.19 -7.53 -8.65
C SER A 19 4.01 -8.82 -8.69
N GLU A 20 4.32 -9.40 -7.54
CA GLU A 20 5.17 -10.58 -7.41
C GLU A 20 4.40 -11.90 -7.37
N SER A 21 3.07 -11.86 -7.31
CA SER A 21 2.27 -13.08 -7.16
C SER A 21 2.23 -13.90 -8.44
N HIS A 22 2.12 -15.22 -8.24
CA HIS A 22 1.88 -16.15 -9.34
C HIS A 22 0.55 -15.81 -10.03
N PRO A 23 0.42 -16.01 -11.37
CA PRO A 23 -0.82 -15.68 -12.07
C PRO A 23 -2.09 -16.29 -11.47
N THR A 24 -2.01 -17.47 -10.87
CA THR A 24 -3.16 -18.11 -10.22
C THR A 24 -3.61 -17.39 -8.95
N LEU A 25 -2.76 -16.56 -8.35
CA LEU A 25 -3.05 -15.82 -7.13
C LEU A 25 -3.35 -14.34 -7.37
N LYS A 26 -3.31 -13.90 -8.64
CA LYS A 26 -3.49 -12.48 -8.98
C LYS A 26 -4.85 -11.94 -8.55
N ASP A 27 -5.91 -12.75 -8.63
CA ASP A 27 -7.25 -12.31 -8.20
C ASP A 27 -7.30 -12.02 -6.71
N ILE A 28 -6.66 -12.88 -5.91
CA ILE A 28 -6.62 -12.75 -4.45
C ILE A 28 -5.80 -11.53 -4.05
N THR A 29 -4.60 -11.38 -4.63
CA THR A 29 -3.70 -10.28 -4.29
C THR A 29 -4.24 -8.94 -4.81
N MET A 30 -4.95 -8.93 -5.94
CA MET A 30 -5.62 -7.74 -6.43
C MET A 30 -6.71 -7.29 -5.46
N LYS A 31 -7.50 -8.23 -4.94
CA LYS A 31 -8.54 -7.92 -3.97
C LYS A 31 -7.93 -7.32 -2.71
N GLU A 32 -6.83 -7.88 -2.22
CA GLU A 32 -6.14 -7.34 -1.05
C GLU A 32 -5.67 -5.90 -1.28
N ALA A 33 -5.12 -5.61 -2.45
CA ALA A 33 -4.69 -4.26 -2.80
C ALA A 33 -5.87 -3.29 -2.89
N LEU A 34 -6.99 -3.72 -3.48
CA LEU A 34 -8.19 -2.91 -3.56
C LEU A 34 -8.80 -2.67 -2.17
N ASP A 35 -8.79 -3.68 -1.29
CA ASP A 35 -9.28 -3.53 0.08
C ASP A 35 -8.43 -2.53 0.86
N ALA A 36 -7.10 -2.58 0.69
CA ALA A 36 -6.19 -1.61 1.33
C ALA A 36 -6.44 -0.20 0.81
N GLN A 37 -6.63 -0.04 -0.51
CA GLN A 37 -6.98 1.24 -1.10
C GLN A 37 -8.31 1.76 -0.57
N LYS A 38 -9.30 0.89 -0.45
CA LYS A 38 -10.62 1.26 0.05
C LYS A 38 -10.56 1.82 1.47
N LYS A 39 -9.75 1.24 2.34
CA LYS A 39 -9.57 1.75 3.70
C LYS A 39 -9.12 3.21 3.69
N ILE A 40 -8.22 3.57 2.77
CA ILE A 40 -7.74 4.94 2.62
C ILE A 40 -8.85 5.84 2.08
N ILE A 41 -9.54 5.41 1.04
CA ILE A 41 -10.62 6.18 0.41
C ILE A 41 -11.77 6.41 1.40
N ASP A 42 -12.13 5.40 2.19
CA ASP A 42 -13.20 5.50 3.19
C ASP A 42 -12.92 6.53 4.28
N LEU A 43 -11.65 6.89 4.49
CA LEU A 43 -11.28 7.97 5.41
C LEU A 43 -11.45 9.36 4.81
N GLY A 44 -11.82 9.46 3.53
CA GLY A 44 -12.02 10.73 2.84
C GLY A 44 -10.87 11.16 1.94
N PHE A 45 -9.86 10.33 1.78
CA PHE A 45 -8.74 10.64 0.88
C PHE A 45 -9.08 10.25 -0.55
N THR A 46 -8.37 10.86 -1.51
CA THR A 46 -8.56 10.60 -2.94
C THR A 46 -7.37 9.85 -3.51
N ASP A 47 -7.51 9.35 -4.73
CA ASP A 47 -6.39 8.72 -5.45
C ASP A 47 -5.22 9.68 -5.60
N LYS A 48 -5.51 10.97 -5.81
CA LYS A 48 -4.47 11.99 -5.90
C LYS A 48 -3.69 12.11 -4.59
N ASP A 49 -4.37 12.04 -3.45
CA ASP A 49 -3.72 12.08 -2.15
C ASP A 49 -2.75 10.91 -1.99
N ILE A 50 -3.13 9.73 -2.47
CA ILE A 50 -2.28 8.54 -2.45
C ILE A 50 -1.04 8.77 -3.32
N VAL A 51 -1.22 9.25 -4.53
CA VAL A 51 -0.11 9.52 -5.46
C VAL A 51 0.83 10.59 -4.88
N ASP A 52 0.27 11.67 -4.34
CA ASP A 52 1.05 12.77 -3.78
C ASP A 52 1.87 12.34 -2.57
N MET A 53 1.41 11.35 -1.83
CA MET A 53 2.14 10.84 -0.67
C MET A 53 3.29 9.90 -1.05
N LYS A 54 3.31 9.37 -2.28
CA LYS A 54 4.40 8.50 -2.75
C LYS A 54 5.64 9.35 -3.07
N SER A 55 6.51 9.48 -2.10
CA SER A 55 7.79 10.19 -2.24
C SER A 55 8.93 9.21 -2.04
N LYS A 56 10.16 9.64 -2.39
CA LYS A 56 11.35 8.84 -2.11
C LYS A 56 11.50 8.59 -0.62
N GLU A 57 11.18 9.59 0.20
CA GLU A 57 11.25 9.49 1.66
C GLU A 57 10.27 8.44 2.18
N LEU A 58 9.04 8.46 1.70
CA LEU A 58 8.04 7.48 2.11
C LEU A 58 8.45 6.07 1.71
N LEU A 59 8.98 5.89 0.50
CA LEU A 59 9.44 4.59 0.04
C LEU A 59 10.61 4.06 0.87
N MET A 60 11.51 4.94 1.31
CA MET A 60 12.59 4.55 2.22
C MET A 60 12.05 4.13 3.57
N GLU A 61 11.12 4.89 4.12
CA GLU A 61 10.45 4.54 5.37
C GLU A 61 9.71 3.20 5.25
N TYR A 62 9.07 2.97 4.11
CA TYR A 62 8.38 1.72 3.83
C TYR A 62 9.34 0.53 3.85
N LYS A 63 10.50 0.67 3.23
CA LYS A 63 11.51 -0.39 3.22
C LYS A 63 12.01 -0.72 4.63
N LEU A 64 12.21 0.31 5.45
CA LEU A 64 12.58 0.12 6.85
C LEU A 64 11.45 -0.56 7.64
N TRP A 65 10.23 -0.15 7.41
CA TRP A 65 9.06 -0.76 8.04
C TRP A 65 8.97 -2.26 7.72
N ARG A 66 9.17 -2.64 6.46
CA ARG A 66 9.17 -4.04 6.06
C ARG A 66 10.25 -4.83 6.78
N LYS A 67 11.42 -4.25 6.91
CA LYS A 67 12.56 -4.87 7.58
C LYS A 67 12.27 -5.10 9.06
N GLU A 68 11.69 -4.09 9.71
CA GLU A 68 11.38 -4.14 11.14
C GLU A 68 10.24 -5.13 11.44
N THR A 69 9.27 -5.25 10.55
CA THR A 69 8.14 -6.15 10.76
C THR A 69 8.39 -7.57 10.23
N GLY A 70 9.52 -7.80 9.60
CA GLY A 70 9.87 -9.12 9.07
C GLY A 70 9.12 -9.52 7.82
N GLN A 71 8.59 -8.55 7.11
CA GLN A 71 7.80 -8.84 5.90
C GLN A 71 8.57 -8.62 4.61
#